data_f6c1c0f8890ea8d6dc992538439af2e6
#
_entry.id   f6c1c0f8890ea8d6dc992538439af2e6
#
_cell.length_a   1.000
_cell.length_b   1.000
_cell.length_c   1.000
_cell.angle_alpha   90.00
_cell.angle_beta   90.00
_cell.angle_gamma   90.00
#
_symmetry.space_group_name_H-M   'P 1'
#
loop_
_entity.id
_entity.type
_entity.pdbx_description
1 polymer ?
#
loop_
_entity_poly.entity_id
_entity_poly.type
_entity_poly.pdbx_seq_one_letter_code
_entity_poly.pdbx_strand_id
1 'polypeptide(L)'
;MKKLRLIAGVLALGLAATACGGAKVEDDSNAAPSASAAGSAAASAAGTVKIAINPWVGYEADAAVLAYLMEHELGYKVEKVTLAEEPSWQGMESGDVDVVIENWGHEDLKKKYIEEKKVAVEAGSTGNKGVIGWYVPEWMARKYPDITDYKNLNKYADLFKTSESGGKGQLLDGDPSYVTNDEALVKNLKLDYKVVYAGSEAALIKAAKQATDQKKPLLMYFYEPQWLFNQVKLVKINLPAWEEGCDSDPKKVACDYPPYDLDKIVSKKFADTGGKAYDLVKNFQWTNDDQNSVADDMTNNGMSAEDAAKKWVEANAAKWQAWMPK
;
A
#
# COMPACT_ATOMS: atom_id res chain seq x y z
N MET A 1 39.27 -10.05 -38.75
CA MET A 1 39.65 -9.19 -39.87
C MET A 1 38.41 -8.59 -40.52
N LYS A 2 38.43 -7.30 -40.84
CA LYS A 2 37.42 -6.43 -41.52
C LYS A 2 36.35 -5.87 -40.57
N LYS A 3 36.35 -4.66 -40.27
CA LYS A 3 36.67 -3.29 -40.71
C LYS A 3 35.48 -2.41 -40.32
N LEU A 4 35.79 -1.53 -39.45
CA LEU A 4 35.22 -0.22 -39.10
C LEU A 4 34.62 0.56 -40.27
N ARG A 5 33.48 1.23 -40.10
CA ARG A 5 33.21 2.52 -40.77
C ARG A 5 32.43 3.44 -39.84
N LEU A 6 33.13 4.47 -39.37
CA LEU A 6 32.59 5.73 -38.88
C LEU A 6 31.99 6.51 -40.06
N ILE A 7 30.87 7.22 -39.82
CA ILE A 7 30.50 8.41 -40.59
C ILE A 7 30.13 9.49 -39.59
N ALA A 8 30.91 10.55 -39.60
CA ALA A 8 30.69 11.84 -38.99
C ALA A 8 30.01 12.77 -40.00
N GLY A 9 29.16 13.66 -39.55
CA GLY A 9 28.57 14.76 -40.35
C GLY A 9 27.98 15.81 -39.42
N VAL A 10 28.59 16.75 -39.21
CA VAL A 10 28.88 18.19 -39.23
C VAL A 10 27.62 19.08 -39.37
N LEU A 11 27.52 19.94 -38.32
CA LEU A 11 27.00 21.32 -38.16
C LEU A 11 26.21 21.99 -39.29
N ALA A 12 25.14 22.73 -38.85
CA ALA A 12 24.90 24.11 -39.31
C ALA A 12 24.19 24.95 -38.24
N LEU A 13 24.88 25.99 -37.78
CA LEU A 13 24.34 27.15 -37.03
C LEU A 13 23.50 28.01 -37.97
N GLY A 14 22.43 28.60 -37.44
CA GLY A 14 21.69 29.70 -38.07
C GLY A 14 21.23 30.69 -37.00
N LEU A 15 22.03 31.71 -36.74
CA LEU A 15 21.65 32.96 -36.09
C LEU A 15 20.97 33.88 -37.10
N ALA A 16 19.85 34.48 -36.73
CA ALA A 16 19.38 35.73 -37.29
C ALA A 16 18.75 36.59 -36.22
N ALA A 17 19.38 37.73 -36.00
CA ALA A 17 18.94 38.80 -35.10
C ALA A 17 18.25 39.91 -35.93
N THR A 18 17.57 40.78 -35.16
CA THR A 18 17.19 42.16 -35.43
C THR A 18 15.89 42.43 -36.25
N ALA A 19 14.96 43.20 -35.71
CA ALA A 19 14.96 44.64 -35.84
C ALA A 19 13.91 45.33 -34.97
N CYS A 20 14.35 46.40 -34.30
CA CYS A 20 13.52 47.43 -33.70
C CYS A 20 12.72 48.20 -34.76
N GLY A 21 11.49 48.62 -34.43
CA GLY A 21 10.73 49.60 -35.17
C GLY A 21 9.71 50.27 -34.26
N GLY A 22 10.04 51.44 -33.73
CA GLY A 22 9.14 52.27 -32.97
C GLY A 22 8.29 53.13 -33.93
N ALA A 23 7.01 53.34 -33.56
CA ALA A 23 6.18 54.39 -34.09
C ALA A 23 5.24 54.93 -32.99
N LYS A 24 5.02 56.22 -33.06
CA LYS A 24 4.50 57.15 -32.06
C LYS A 24 2.99 57.03 -31.80
N VAL A 25 2.67 57.56 -30.63
CA VAL A 25 1.39 57.93 -30.03
C VAL A 25 0.51 58.77 -30.96
N GLU A 26 -0.78 58.48 -30.99
CA GLU A 26 -1.87 59.50 -30.99
C GLU A 26 -2.99 59.05 -30.08
N ASP A 27 -3.44 60.01 -29.29
CA ASP A 27 -4.43 60.03 -28.25
C ASP A 27 -5.82 60.07 -28.88
N ASP A 28 -6.75 59.24 -28.47
CA ASP A 28 -8.15 59.61 -28.48
C ASP A 28 -8.96 58.86 -27.42
N SER A 29 -9.52 59.65 -26.54
CA SER A 29 -10.33 59.30 -25.40
C SER A 29 -11.75 58.89 -25.85
N ASN A 30 -12.20 57.72 -25.37
CA ASN A 30 -13.53 57.46 -24.82
C ASN A 30 -13.98 56.02 -25.01
N ALA A 31 -13.88 55.19 -23.98
CA ALA A 31 -14.74 54.00 -23.81
C ALA A 31 -14.80 53.58 -22.35
N ALA A 32 -15.99 53.34 -21.88
CA ALA A 32 -16.39 52.98 -20.52
C ALA A 32 -15.68 51.75 -19.94
N PRO A 33 -15.64 51.58 -18.60
CA PRO A 33 -14.91 50.49 -17.95
C PRO A 33 -15.61 49.15 -18.18
N SER A 34 -14.99 48.31 -18.98
CA SER A 34 -15.34 46.88 -19.05
C SER A 34 -14.93 46.20 -17.76
N ALA A 35 -15.88 45.47 -17.25
CA ALA A 35 -15.79 44.65 -16.04
C ALA A 35 -14.48 43.87 -15.94
N SER A 36 -13.82 44.03 -14.81
CA SER A 36 -12.71 43.23 -14.36
C SER A 36 -13.06 41.74 -14.49
N ALA A 37 -12.36 41.05 -15.35
CA ALA A 37 -12.22 39.61 -15.23
C ALA A 37 -11.60 39.34 -13.84
N ALA A 38 -12.40 38.80 -12.95
CA ALA A 38 -11.91 38.25 -11.72
C ALA A 38 -10.89 37.16 -12.11
N GLY A 39 -9.63 37.48 -12.05
CA GLY A 39 -8.57 36.49 -12.12
C GLY A 39 -8.84 35.52 -10.97
N SER A 40 -9.10 34.25 -11.30
CA SER A 40 -8.99 33.17 -10.35
C SER A 40 -7.59 33.24 -9.76
N ALA A 41 -7.48 33.81 -8.57
CA ALA A 41 -6.27 33.65 -7.77
C ALA A 41 -6.08 32.13 -7.62
N ALA A 42 -5.05 31.60 -8.26
CA ALA A 42 -4.61 30.27 -7.96
C ALA A 42 -4.39 30.24 -6.44
N ALA A 43 -5.24 29.52 -5.73
CA ALA A 43 -5.07 29.32 -4.30
C ALA A 43 -3.66 28.76 -4.14
N SER A 44 -2.82 29.44 -3.38
CA SER A 44 -1.50 28.92 -3.03
C SER A 44 -1.74 27.58 -2.33
N ALA A 45 -1.12 26.50 -2.84
CA ALA A 45 -1.26 25.19 -2.25
C ALA A 45 -1.01 25.28 -0.73
N ALA A 46 -1.86 24.66 0.06
CA ALA A 46 -1.79 24.71 1.52
C ALA A 46 -0.52 24.05 2.07
N GLY A 47 0.24 23.36 1.23
CA GLY A 47 1.48 22.66 1.54
C GLY A 47 1.60 21.36 0.75
N THR A 48 2.71 20.66 0.93
CA THR A 48 2.93 19.33 0.35
C THR A 48 2.95 18.29 1.48
N VAL A 49 2.24 17.18 1.28
CA VAL A 49 2.20 16.02 2.16
C VAL A 49 2.78 14.82 1.43
N LYS A 50 3.73 14.14 2.06
CA LYS A 50 4.39 12.95 1.51
C LYS A 50 3.81 11.69 2.14
N ILE A 51 3.11 10.88 1.35
CA ILE A 51 2.50 9.62 1.79
C ILE A 51 3.34 8.46 1.29
N ALA A 52 3.83 7.60 2.20
CA ALA A 52 4.43 6.34 1.81
C ALA A 52 3.39 5.46 1.12
N ILE A 53 3.80 4.68 0.13
CA ILE A 53 2.98 3.66 -0.53
C ILE A 53 3.69 2.33 -0.38
N ASN A 54 3.17 1.46 0.45
CA ASN A 54 3.67 0.11 0.61
C ASN A 54 3.12 -0.82 -0.48
N PRO A 55 3.78 -1.95 -0.79
CA PRO A 55 3.57 -2.69 -2.04
C PRO A 55 2.38 -3.68 -2.00
N TRP A 56 1.21 -3.22 -1.58
CA TRP A 56 -0.06 -3.95 -1.70
C TRP A 56 -1.23 -3.01 -2.01
N VAL A 57 -2.19 -3.52 -2.75
CA VAL A 57 -3.28 -2.70 -3.32
C VAL A 57 -4.21 -2.10 -2.27
N GLY A 58 -4.40 -2.78 -1.13
CA GLY A 58 -5.20 -2.25 -0.02
C GLY A 58 -4.63 -0.96 0.53
N TYR A 59 -3.32 -0.93 0.78
CA TYR A 59 -2.61 0.28 1.19
C TYR A 59 -2.73 1.41 0.16
N GLU A 60 -2.57 1.07 -1.12
CA GLU A 60 -2.70 2.04 -2.19
C GLU A 60 -4.12 2.65 -2.26
N ALA A 61 -5.15 1.84 -1.95
CA ALA A 61 -6.54 2.31 -1.85
C ALA A 61 -6.74 3.31 -0.70
N ASP A 62 -6.21 3.01 0.50
CA ASP A 62 -6.21 3.94 1.64
C ASP A 62 -5.56 5.27 1.25
N ALA A 63 -4.35 5.19 0.72
CA ALA A 63 -3.56 6.35 0.33
C ALA A 63 -4.22 7.15 -0.80
N ALA A 64 -4.91 6.49 -1.72
CA ALA A 64 -5.59 7.15 -2.84
C ALA A 64 -6.77 8.00 -2.36
N VAL A 65 -7.62 7.45 -1.47
CA VAL A 65 -8.76 8.20 -0.92
C VAL A 65 -8.28 9.36 -0.04
N LEU A 66 -7.27 9.14 0.80
CA LEU A 66 -6.70 10.18 1.63
C LEU A 66 -6.10 11.31 0.77
N ALA A 67 -5.31 10.95 -0.26
CA ALA A 67 -4.71 11.92 -1.18
C ALA A 67 -5.77 12.72 -1.94
N TYR A 68 -6.80 12.05 -2.46
CA TYR A 68 -7.89 12.70 -3.17
C TYR A 68 -8.55 13.78 -2.30
N LEU A 69 -8.87 13.46 -1.05
CA LEU A 69 -9.48 14.42 -0.13
C LEU A 69 -8.53 15.57 0.24
N MET A 70 -7.24 15.31 0.42
CA MET A 70 -6.25 16.35 0.66
C MET A 70 -6.12 17.32 -0.50
N GLU A 71 -6.13 16.81 -1.73
CA GLU A 71 -5.94 17.63 -2.93
C GLU A 71 -7.19 18.38 -3.32
N HIS A 72 -8.36 17.73 -3.34
CA HIS A 72 -9.59 18.31 -3.87
C HIS A 72 -10.40 19.09 -2.83
N GLU A 73 -10.34 18.70 -1.56
CA GLU A 73 -11.13 19.33 -0.50
C GLU A 73 -10.31 20.30 0.35
N LEU A 74 -9.00 20.07 0.52
CA LEU A 74 -8.15 20.87 1.38
C LEU A 74 -7.09 21.70 0.63
N GLY A 75 -6.88 21.45 -0.68
CA GLY A 75 -5.94 22.19 -1.52
C GLY A 75 -4.46 21.92 -1.23
N TYR A 76 -4.13 20.79 -0.60
CA TYR A 76 -2.75 20.33 -0.45
C TYR A 76 -2.26 19.71 -1.74
N LYS A 77 -0.93 19.66 -1.93
CA LYS A 77 -0.28 18.78 -2.89
C LYS A 77 0.11 17.48 -2.19
N VAL A 78 -0.13 16.33 -2.81
CA VAL A 78 0.30 15.03 -2.28
C VAL A 78 1.42 14.45 -3.13
N GLU A 79 2.49 14.03 -2.48
CA GLU A 79 3.59 13.26 -3.08
C GLU A 79 3.52 11.82 -2.56
N LYS A 80 3.33 10.87 -3.47
CA LYS A 80 3.31 9.43 -3.16
C LYS A 80 4.73 8.88 -3.30
N VAL A 81 5.25 8.25 -2.24
CA VAL A 81 6.62 7.71 -2.18
C VAL A 81 6.55 6.20 -2.01
N THR A 82 6.83 5.45 -3.07
CA THR A 82 6.80 3.98 -3.02
C THR A 82 7.97 3.45 -2.19
N LEU A 83 7.67 2.80 -1.08
CA LEU A 83 8.63 2.27 -0.12
C LEU A 83 8.09 0.95 0.48
N ALA A 84 9.00 0.09 0.94
CA ALA A 84 8.64 -1.01 1.84
C ALA A 84 8.36 -0.49 3.26
N GLU A 85 7.86 -1.35 4.13
CA GLU A 85 7.42 -1.00 5.48
C GLU A 85 8.52 -0.32 6.31
N GLU A 86 9.65 -0.98 6.57
CA GLU A 86 10.73 -0.39 7.37
C GLU A 86 11.33 0.88 6.76
N PRO A 87 11.63 0.97 5.44
CA PRO A 87 12.03 2.22 4.79
C PRO A 87 11.04 3.38 4.96
N SER A 88 9.73 3.10 5.03
CA SER A 88 8.72 4.14 5.28
C SER A 88 8.91 4.82 6.64
N TRP A 89 9.23 4.06 7.67
CA TRP A 89 9.56 4.60 9.00
C TRP A 89 10.88 5.38 8.99
N GLN A 90 11.89 4.91 8.26
CA GLN A 90 13.14 5.64 8.09
C GLN A 90 12.92 6.98 7.37
N GLY A 91 12.00 7.00 6.40
CA GLY A 91 11.60 8.21 5.67
C GLY A 91 10.99 9.29 6.56
N MET A 92 10.35 8.93 7.67
CA MET A 92 9.85 9.90 8.66
C MET A 92 10.99 10.62 9.38
N GLU A 93 12.08 9.90 9.69
CA GLU A 93 13.27 10.49 10.32
C GLU A 93 14.00 11.44 9.38
N SER A 94 14.14 11.08 8.09
CA SER A 94 14.79 11.93 7.10
C SER A 94 13.93 13.10 6.60
N GLY A 95 12.60 13.04 6.82
CA GLY A 95 11.63 14.01 6.32
C GLY A 95 11.19 13.73 4.88
N ASP A 96 11.38 12.51 4.39
CA ASP A 96 10.93 12.05 3.07
C ASP A 96 9.53 11.41 3.10
N VAL A 97 9.02 11.12 4.29
CA VAL A 97 7.67 10.59 4.54
C VAL A 97 7.02 11.38 5.67
N ASP A 98 5.77 11.80 5.47
CA ASP A 98 4.92 12.40 6.48
C ASP A 98 3.92 11.41 7.06
N VAL A 99 3.39 10.50 6.22
CA VAL A 99 2.28 9.59 6.57
C VAL A 99 2.57 8.16 6.13
N VAL A 100 2.40 7.22 7.04
CA VAL A 100 2.15 5.79 6.83
C VAL A 100 0.69 5.56 7.21
N ILE A 101 -0.17 5.31 6.20
CA ILE A 101 -1.63 5.28 6.39
C ILE A 101 -2.13 3.94 6.93
N GLU A 102 -1.39 2.86 6.72
CA GLU A 102 -1.77 1.52 7.15
C GLU A 102 -0.55 0.80 7.75
N ASN A 103 -0.53 0.66 9.06
CA ASN A 103 0.53 -0.03 9.79
C ASN A 103 -0.02 -1.33 10.39
N TRP A 104 0.74 -2.41 10.24
CA TRP A 104 0.41 -3.78 10.65
C TRP A 104 1.10 -4.17 11.97
N GLY A 105 0.94 -3.34 13.00
CA GLY A 105 1.54 -3.55 14.31
C GLY A 105 2.95 -2.97 14.40
N HIS A 106 4.00 -3.77 14.11
CA HIS A 106 5.41 -3.34 14.14
C HIS A 106 5.84 -2.70 15.46
N GLU A 107 5.63 -3.41 16.56
CA GLU A 107 5.97 -2.90 17.90
C GLU A 107 7.44 -2.53 18.06
N ASP A 108 8.33 -3.23 17.35
CA ASP A 108 9.77 -2.93 17.29
C ASP A 108 10.04 -1.58 16.60
N LEU A 109 9.32 -1.27 15.51
CA LEU A 109 9.44 0.02 14.82
C LEU A 109 8.78 1.15 15.64
N LYS A 110 7.63 0.90 16.28
CA LYS A 110 7.02 1.85 17.22
C LYS A 110 7.99 2.18 18.34
N LYS A 111 8.58 1.18 18.98
CA LYS A 111 9.59 1.40 20.01
C LYS A 111 10.76 2.23 19.49
N LYS A 112 11.31 1.86 18.34
CA LYS A 112 12.47 2.54 17.73
C LYS A 112 12.18 4.00 17.36
N TYR A 113 11.07 4.26 16.64
CA TYR A 113 10.83 5.57 16.02
C TYR A 113 9.93 6.48 16.86
N ILE A 114 9.02 5.93 17.67
CA ILE A 114 8.13 6.71 18.54
C ILE A 114 8.75 6.92 19.91
N GLU A 115 9.18 5.84 20.59
CA GLU A 115 9.63 5.94 21.98
C GLU A 115 11.09 6.43 22.10
N GLU A 116 12.00 5.79 21.33
CA GLU A 116 13.45 6.06 21.44
C GLU A 116 13.85 7.31 20.66
N LYS A 117 13.59 7.33 19.34
CA LYS A 117 13.97 8.45 18.45
C LYS A 117 13.02 9.64 18.51
N LYS A 118 11.74 9.41 18.84
CA LYS A 118 10.70 10.45 18.95
C LYS A 118 10.50 11.26 17.67
N VAL A 119 10.64 10.60 16.52
CA VAL A 119 10.49 11.20 15.18
C VAL A 119 9.16 10.85 14.52
N ALA A 120 8.41 9.92 15.10
CA ALA A 120 7.08 9.50 14.66
C ALA A 120 6.07 9.55 15.81
N VAL A 121 4.78 9.57 15.49
CA VAL A 121 3.67 9.47 16.43
C VAL A 121 2.53 8.65 15.84
N GLU A 122 1.75 7.99 16.68
CA GLU A 122 0.50 7.33 16.27
C GLU A 122 -0.57 8.38 15.96
N ALA A 123 -1.29 8.17 14.86
CA ALA A 123 -2.41 9.02 14.43
C ALA A 123 -3.78 8.30 14.51
N GLY A 124 -3.85 7.22 15.28
CA GLY A 124 -5.07 6.45 15.56
C GLY A 124 -5.36 5.35 14.54
N SER A 125 -6.43 4.59 14.78
CA SER A 125 -6.85 3.47 13.93
C SER A 125 -7.35 3.93 12.56
N THR A 126 -7.14 3.11 11.51
CA THR A 126 -7.80 3.25 10.20
C THR A 126 -9.25 2.80 10.23
N GLY A 127 -9.66 2.04 11.26
CA GLY A 127 -10.93 1.32 11.34
C GLY A 127 -10.87 -0.11 10.77
N ASN A 128 -9.87 -0.42 9.97
CA ASN A 128 -9.67 -1.75 9.41
C ASN A 128 -9.23 -2.77 10.46
N LYS A 129 -9.68 -4.01 10.27
CA LYS A 129 -9.25 -5.18 11.06
C LYS A 129 -8.41 -6.08 10.18
N GLY A 130 -7.15 -6.25 10.56
CA GLY A 130 -6.20 -7.09 9.84
C GLY A 130 -6.21 -8.52 10.35
N VAL A 131 -6.17 -9.48 9.44
CA VAL A 131 -5.99 -10.90 9.73
C VAL A 131 -4.94 -11.46 8.79
N ILE A 132 -3.83 -11.90 9.33
CA ILE A 132 -2.81 -12.62 8.56
C ILE A 132 -2.93 -14.11 8.85
N GLY A 133 -2.58 -14.95 7.90
CA GLY A 133 -2.51 -16.39 8.11
C GLY A 133 -2.07 -17.19 6.90
N TRP A 134 -2.10 -18.50 7.07
CA TRP A 134 -1.90 -19.44 5.99
C TRP A 134 -3.23 -19.95 5.49
N TYR A 135 -3.35 -20.10 4.19
CA TYR A 135 -4.60 -20.46 3.55
C TYR A 135 -4.42 -21.56 2.53
N VAL A 136 -5.48 -22.34 2.37
CA VAL A 136 -5.64 -23.30 1.25
C VAL A 136 -6.93 -23.00 0.51
N PRO A 137 -7.05 -23.30 -0.81
CA PRO A 137 -8.33 -23.21 -1.52
C PRO A 137 -9.40 -24.09 -0.86
N GLU A 138 -10.64 -23.62 -0.80
CA GLU A 138 -11.77 -24.31 -0.15
C GLU A 138 -11.92 -25.77 -0.63
N TRP A 139 -11.68 -26.05 -1.91
CA TRP A 139 -11.75 -27.40 -2.44
C TRP A 139 -10.78 -28.37 -1.75
N MET A 140 -9.61 -27.89 -1.29
CA MET A 140 -8.65 -28.71 -0.53
C MET A 140 -9.16 -29.01 0.87
N ALA A 141 -9.68 -27.98 1.58
CA ALA A 141 -10.26 -28.19 2.89
C ALA A 141 -11.47 -29.15 2.86
N ARG A 142 -12.26 -29.12 1.78
CA ARG A 142 -13.35 -30.09 1.58
C ARG A 142 -12.84 -31.50 1.30
N LYS A 143 -11.79 -31.64 0.49
CA LYS A 143 -11.20 -32.94 0.11
C LYS A 143 -10.39 -33.57 1.24
N TYR A 144 -9.74 -32.75 2.04
CA TYR A 144 -8.83 -33.10 3.13
C TYR A 144 -9.22 -32.32 4.40
N PRO A 145 -10.28 -32.70 5.12
CA PRO A 145 -10.82 -31.86 6.20
C PRO A 145 -9.84 -31.57 7.33
N ASP A 146 -8.90 -32.46 7.60
CA ASP A 146 -7.88 -32.28 8.62
C ASP A 146 -6.66 -31.44 8.18
N ILE A 147 -6.60 -31.01 6.92
CA ILE A 147 -5.52 -30.17 6.39
C ILE A 147 -5.51 -28.78 7.03
N THR A 148 -6.64 -28.33 7.56
CA THR A 148 -6.78 -27.03 8.20
C THR A 148 -6.18 -26.95 9.61
N ASP A 149 -5.69 -28.05 10.18
CA ASP A 149 -4.91 -28.04 11.41
C ASP A 149 -3.42 -28.20 11.06
N TYR A 150 -2.59 -27.24 11.47
CA TYR A 150 -1.14 -27.24 11.21
C TYR A 150 -0.43 -28.54 11.59
N LYS A 151 -0.94 -29.25 12.62
CA LYS A 151 -0.38 -30.53 13.07
C LYS A 151 -0.40 -31.60 12.01
N ASN A 152 -1.30 -31.48 11.05
CA ASN A 152 -1.47 -32.44 9.97
C ASN A 152 -0.75 -32.03 8.68
N LEU A 153 -0.21 -30.82 8.59
CA LEU A 153 0.40 -30.31 7.35
C LEU A 153 1.51 -31.22 6.83
N ASN A 154 2.34 -31.80 7.72
CA ASN A 154 3.41 -32.72 7.29
C ASN A 154 2.91 -33.97 6.55
N LYS A 155 1.68 -34.44 6.86
CA LYS A 155 1.03 -35.54 6.13
C LYS A 155 0.76 -35.18 4.66
N TYR A 156 0.63 -33.91 4.35
CA TYR A 156 0.29 -33.38 3.05
C TYR A 156 1.45 -32.69 2.32
N ALA A 157 2.65 -32.66 2.91
CA ALA A 157 3.79 -31.94 2.34
C ALA A 157 4.06 -32.32 0.87
N ASP A 158 3.89 -33.61 0.51
CA ASP A 158 4.09 -34.09 -0.86
C ASP A 158 3.12 -33.47 -1.88
N LEU A 159 1.92 -33.05 -1.47
CA LEU A 159 0.97 -32.38 -2.37
C LEU A 159 1.43 -30.99 -2.79
N PHE A 160 2.24 -30.36 -1.95
CA PHE A 160 2.69 -28.97 -2.12
C PHE A 160 4.13 -28.88 -2.68
N LYS A 161 4.75 -29.99 -3.06
CA LYS A 161 6.10 -29.98 -3.64
C LYS A 161 6.12 -29.25 -4.98
N THR A 162 7.12 -28.39 -5.14
CA THR A 162 7.44 -27.69 -6.38
C THR A 162 8.92 -27.81 -6.71
N SER A 163 9.33 -27.34 -7.90
CA SER A 163 10.76 -27.26 -8.25
C SER A 163 11.55 -26.34 -7.31
N GLU A 164 10.91 -25.34 -6.72
CA GLU A 164 11.55 -24.33 -5.87
C GLU A 164 11.63 -24.74 -4.40
N SER A 165 10.76 -25.66 -3.97
CA SER A 165 10.71 -26.09 -2.57
C SER A 165 11.80 -27.12 -2.17
N GLY A 166 12.61 -27.59 -3.11
CA GLY A 166 13.76 -28.46 -2.81
C GLY A 166 13.38 -29.82 -2.21
N GLY A 167 12.24 -30.39 -2.61
CA GLY A 167 11.75 -31.67 -2.13
C GLY A 167 10.86 -31.61 -0.89
N LYS A 168 10.67 -30.42 -0.31
CA LYS A 168 9.71 -30.13 0.78
C LYS A 168 8.39 -29.61 0.23
N GLY A 169 7.33 -29.57 1.04
CA GLY A 169 6.13 -28.82 0.72
C GLY A 169 6.46 -27.33 0.55
N GLN A 170 5.80 -26.65 -0.37
CA GLN A 170 5.92 -25.21 -0.53
C GLN A 170 4.87 -24.49 0.33
N LEU A 171 5.31 -23.50 1.11
CA LEU A 171 4.48 -22.39 1.58
C LEU A 171 4.80 -21.21 0.68
N LEU A 172 3.82 -20.76 -0.11
CA LEU A 172 3.98 -19.60 -0.99
C LEU A 172 3.73 -18.33 -0.18
N ASP A 173 4.77 -17.53 0.03
CA ASP A 173 4.71 -16.24 0.71
C ASP A 173 4.67 -15.08 -0.28
N GLY A 174 4.46 -13.86 0.19
CA GLY A 174 4.25 -12.66 -0.60
C GLY A 174 5.49 -12.03 -1.22
N ASP A 175 5.55 -10.72 -1.11
CA ASP A 175 6.75 -9.95 -1.44
C ASP A 175 7.80 -10.17 -0.34
N PRO A 176 9.07 -10.38 -0.67
CA PRO A 176 10.12 -10.59 0.33
C PRO A 176 10.37 -9.37 1.23
N SER A 177 9.79 -8.22 0.93
CA SER A 177 9.82 -7.03 1.79
C SER A 177 8.70 -7.00 2.84
N TYR A 178 7.75 -7.95 2.80
CA TYR A 178 6.74 -8.08 3.86
C TYR A 178 7.40 -8.62 5.13
N VAL A 179 6.99 -8.06 6.27
CA VAL A 179 7.46 -8.53 7.57
C VAL A 179 6.57 -9.71 8.01
N THR A 180 7.01 -10.92 7.71
CA THR A 180 6.26 -12.16 8.05
C THR A 180 7.02 -13.01 9.07
N ASN A 181 6.28 -13.90 9.76
CA ASN A 181 6.82 -14.87 10.70
C ASN A 181 6.96 -16.27 10.09
N ASP A 182 6.75 -16.42 8.80
CA ASP A 182 6.53 -17.71 8.14
C ASP A 182 7.73 -18.66 8.19
N GLU A 183 8.95 -18.14 8.00
CA GLU A 183 10.16 -18.99 8.14
C GLU A 183 10.33 -19.48 9.57
N ALA A 184 10.07 -18.63 10.56
CA ALA A 184 10.14 -19.02 11.97
C ALA A 184 9.08 -20.05 12.31
N LEU A 185 7.83 -19.86 11.84
CA LEU A 185 6.73 -20.80 12.02
C LEU A 185 7.04 -22.16 11.41
N VAL A 186 7.47 -22.22 10.15
CA VAL A 186 7.86 -23.46 9.48
C VAL A 186 8.93 -24.21 10.29
N LYS A 187 9.96 -23.49 10.75
CA LYS A 187 11.07 -24.04 11.52
C LYS A 187 10.64 -24.53 12.91
N ASN A 188 9.98 -23.67 13.67
CA ASN A 188 9.71 -23.92 15.09
C ASN A 188 8.57 -24.92 15.28
N LEU A 189 7.60 -24.96 14.34
CA LEU A 189 6.55 -25.99 14.30
C LEU A 189 7.04 -27.31 13.67
N LYS A 190 8.30 -27.37 13.23
CA LYS A 190 8.94 -28.55 12.62
C LYS A 190 8.18 -29.07 11.39
N LEU A 191 7.75 -28.13 10.54
CA LEU A 191 7.04 -28.47 9.32
C LEU A 191 8.04 -28.85 8.21
N ASP A 192 7.70 -29.87 7.42
CA ASP A 192 8.49 -30.27 6.26
C ASP A 192 8.14 -29.43 5.03
N TYR A 193 8.25 -28.13 5.22
CA TYR A 193 7.93 -27.11 4.25
C TYR A 193 9.12 -26.16 4.04
N LYS A 194 9.08 -25.46 2.92
CA LYS A 194 9.97 -24.34 2.60
C LYS A 194 9.14 -23.15 2.21
N VAL A 195 9.44 -21.99 2.78
CA VAL A 195 8.91 -20.71 2.34
C VAL A 195 9.51 -20.36 0.97
N VAL A 196 8.65 -20.03 0.02
CA VAL A 196 9.02 -19.59 -1.33
C VAL A 196 8.26 -18.30 -1.60
N TYR A 197 8.98 -17.24 -1.90
CA TYR A 197 8.39 -15.93 -2.11
C TYR A 197 7.85 -15.79 -3.53
N ALA A 198 6.59 -15.36 -3.65
CA ALA A 198 5.94 -15.06 -4.93
C ALA A 198 6.50 -13.81 -5.60
N GLY A 199 7.13 -12.92 -4.81
CA GLY A 199 7.74 -11.68 -5.26
C GLY A 199 6.79 -10.50 -5.38
N SER A 200 5.48 -10.70 -5.24
CA SER A 200 4.49 -9.62 -5.20
C SER A 200 3.10 -10.13 -4.77
N GLU A 201 2.25 -9.21 -4.27
CA GLU A 201 0.83 -9.50 -4.02
C GLU A 201 0.11 -10.02 -5.29
N ALA A 202 0.35 -9.40 -6.43
CA ALA A 202 -0.27 -9.81 -7.69
C ALA A 202 0.05 -11.27 -8.06
N ALA A 203 1.26 -11.75 -7.73
CA ALA A 203 1.65 -13.14 -7.95
C ALA A 203 0.92 -14.09 -6.98
N LEU A 204 0.74 -13.72 -5.71
CA LEU A 204 -0.08 -14.46 -4.75
C LEU A 204 -1.54 -14.57 -5.22
N ILE A 205 -2.15 -13.47 -5.62
CA ILE A 205 -3.52 -13.40 -6.15
C ILE A 205 -3.68 -14.33 -7.36
N LYS A 206 -2.73 -14.27 -8.29
CA LYS A 206 -2.72 -15.15 -9.47
C LYS A 206 -2.62 -16.63 -9.07
N ALA A 207 -1.75 -16.96 -8.11
CA ALA A 207 -1.60 -18.32 -7.62
C ALA A 207 -2.90 -18.84 -6.98
N ALA A 208 -3.56 -18.03 -6.14
CA ALA A 208 -4.84 -18.37 -5.51
C ALA A 208 -5.96 -18.62 -6.53
N LYS A 209 -6.10 -17.74 -7.53
CA LYS A 209 -7.07 -17.91 -8.62
C LYS A 209 -6.79 -19.18 -9.40
N GLN A 210 -5.55 -19.42 -9.83
CA GLN A 210 -5.17 -20.63 -10.57
C GLN A 210 -5.39 -21.91 -9.76
N ALA A 211 -5.02 -21.91 -8.48
CA ALA A 211 -5.20 -23.06 -7.61
C ALA A 211 -6.68 -23.42 -7.40
N THR A 212 -7.53 -22.41 -7.35
CA THR A 212 -8.99 -22.58 -7.23
C THR A 212 -9.59 -23.11 -8.52
N ASP A 213 -9.31 -22.47 -9.65
CA ASP A 213 -9.90 -22.80 -10.96
C ASP A 213 -9.43 -24.17 -11.49
N GLN A 214 -8.12 -24.44 -11.35
CA GLN A 214 -7.49 -25.64 -11.87
C GLN A 214 -7.42 -26.78 -10.85
N LYS A 215 -7.91 -26.55 -9.62
CA LYS A 215 -7.82 -27.49 -8.50
C LYS A 215 -6.38 -27.98 -8.27
N LYS A 216 -5.42 -27.04 -8.31
CA LYS A 216 -4.04 -27.30 -7.98
C LYS A 216 -3.82 -27.09 -6.48
N PRO A 217 -3.06 -27.97 -5.80
CA PRO A 217 -2.70 -27.75 -4.40
C PRO A 217 -1.96 -26.43 -4.22
N LEU A 218 -2.35 -25.68 -3.19
CA LEU A 218 -1.70 -24.43 -2.77
C LEU A 218 -1.82 -24.30 -1.26
N LEU A 219 -0.70 -24.04 -0.59
CA LEU A 219 -0.61 -23.49 0.75
C LEU A 219 0.08 -22.15 0.62
N MET A 220 -0.56 -21.07 1.07
CA MET A 220 -0.04 -19.73 0.89
C MET A 220 -0.27 -18.86 2.11
N TYR A 221 0.64 -17.92 2.34
CA TYR A 221 0.43 -16.74 3.15
C TYR A 221 -0.62 -15.84 2.49
N PHE A 222 -1.53 -15.27 3.26
CA PHE A 222 -2.42 -14.23 2.78
C PHE A 222 -3.00 -13.43 3.95
N TYR A 223 -3.79 -12.38 3.64
CA TYR A 223 -4.29 -11.47 4.66
C TYR A 223 -5.60 -10.80 4.26
N GLU A 224 -6.32 -10.28 5.26
CA GLU A 224 -7.48 -9.42 5.13
C GLU A 224 -7.18 -8.07 5.81
N PRO A 225 -7.65 -6.92 5.28
CA PRO A 225 -8.54 -6.77 4.13
C PRO A 225 -7.86 -7.05 2.79
N GLN A 226 -8.56 -7.80 1.93
CA GLN A 226 -8.14 -8.06 0.56
C GLN A 226 -9.37 -8.47 -0.28
N TRP A 227 -9.62 -7.74 -1.35
CA TRP A 227 -10.78 -7.93 -2.23
C TRP A 227 -10.91 -9.35 -2.80
N LEU A 228 -9.81 -10.10 -2.89
CA LEU A 228 -9.79 -11.46 -3.44
C LEU A 228 -10.73 -12.41 -2.72
N PHE A 229 -10.92 -12.26 -1.41
CA PHE A 229 -11.83 -13.12 -0.64
C PHE A 229 -13.29 -13.05 -1.11
N ASN A 230 -13.69 -11.96 -1.81
CA ASN A 230 -15.00 -11.85 -2.44
C ASN A 230 -15.13 -12.73 -3.70
N GLN A 231 -14.00 -13.09 -4.33
CA GLN A 231 -13.98 -13.86 -5.58
C GLN A 231 -13.49 -15.29 -5.40
N VAL A 232 -12.58 -15.53 -4.47
CA VAL A 232 -11.90 -16.81 -4.23
C VAL A 232 -12.11 -17.24 -2.78
N LYS A 233 -12.66 -18.43 -2.60
CA LYS A 233 -12.82 -18.98 -1.25
C LYS A 233 -11.55 -19.66 -0.79
N LEU A 234 -10.89 -19.04 0.16
CA LEU A 234 -9.73 -19.56 0.87
C LEU A 234 -10.14 -19.94 2.29
N VAL A 235 -9.53 -20.99 2.83
CA VAL A 235 -9.77 -21.47 4.20
C VAL A 235 -8.48 -21.34 4.98
N LYS A 236 -8.54 -20.64 6.12
CA LYS A 236 -7.38 -20.41 6.98
C LYS A 236 -6.95 -21.72 7.66
N ILE A 237 -5.64 -21.92 7.77
CA ILE A 237 -5.04 -22.98 8.57
C ILE A 237 -5.05 -22.55 10.05
N ASN A 238 -5.48 -23.43 10.93
CA ASN A 238 -5.42 -23.22 12.36
C ASN A 238 -3.97 -23.46 12.84
N LEU A 239 -3.23 -22.38 13.05
CA LEU A 239 -1.93 -22.38 13.71
C LEU A 239 -2.11 -22.41 15.24
N PRO A 240 -1.06 -22.61 16.04
CA PRO A 240 -1.16 -22.47 17.50
C PRO A 240 -1.67 -21.08 17.86
N ALA A 241 -2.63 -20.98 18.78
CA ALA A 241 -3.25 -19.71 19.14
C ALA A 241 -2.18 -18.65 19.50
N TRP A 242 -2.41 -17.42 19.07
CA TRP A 242 -1.61 -16.29 19.49
C TRP A 242 -1.88 -15.96 20.96
N GLU A 243 -0.84 -15.68 21.70
CA GLU A 243 -0.88 -15.17 23.07
C GLU A 243 0.08 -13.99 23.17
N GLU A 244 -0.21 -13.02 23.99
CA GLU A 244 0.62 -11.81 24.13
C GLU A 244 2.09 -12.15 24.36
N GLY A 245 2.97 -11.61 23.53
CA GLY A 245 4.42 -11.79 23.59
C GLY A 245 4.96 -13.08 22.97
N CYS A 246 4.11 -13.96 22.41
CA CYS A 246 4.59 -15.20 21.78
C CYS A 246 5.39 -14.95 20.48
N ASP A 247 5.28 -13.75 19.93
CA ASP A 247 5.94 -13.26 18.73
C ASP A 247 7.04 -12.21 19.01
N SER A 248 7.33 -11.93 20.28
CA SER A 248 8.31 -10.91 20.69
C SER A 248 9.76 -11.20 20.25
N ASP A 249 10.12 -12.47 20.04
CA ASP A 249 11.41 -12.87 19.45
C ASP A 249 11.14 -13.46 18.05
N PRO A 250 11.41 -12.73 16.95
CA PRO A 250 11.11 -13.17 15.60
C PRO A 250 11.70 -14.54 15.21
N LYS A 251 12.75 -14.97 15.91
CA LYS A 251 13.40 -16.29 15.65
C LYS A 251 12.69 -17.45 16.36
N LYS A 252 11.86 -17.15 17.34
CA LYS A 252 11.19 -18.16 18.19
C LYS A 252 9.69 -18.25 17.96
N VAL A 253 9.13 -17.46 17.09
CA VAL A 253 7.69 -17.45 16.81
C VAL A 253 7.22 -18.85 16.46
N ALA A 254 6.20 -19.33 17.18
CA ALA A 254 5.55 -20.61 16.99
C ALA A 254 4.03 -20.53 17.21
N CYS A 255 3.47 -19.33 17.24
CA CYS A 255 2.04 -19.00 17.36
C CYS A 255 1.53 -18.30 16.11
N ASP A 256 0.21 -18.29 15.91
CA ASP A 256 -0.46 -17.57 14.83
C ASP A 256 -0.14 -16.07 14.89
N TYR A 257 -0.47 -15.37 13.85
CA TYR A 257 -0.42 -13.92 13.83
C TYR A 257 -1.45 -13.32 14.80
N PRO A 258 -1.17 -12.15 15.41
CA PRO A 258 -2.13 -11.46 16.25
C PRO A 258 -3.32 -10.95 15.42
N PRO A 259 -4.46 -10.66 16.04
CA PRO A 259 -5.47 -9.84 15.43
C PRO A 259 -4.95 -8.40 15.36
N TYR A 260 -4.99 -7.77 14.18
CA TYR A 260 -4.51 -6.41 13.98
C TYR A 260 -5.65 -5.40 13.99
N ASP A 261 -5.50 -4.37 14.77
CA ASP A 261 -6.19 -3.10 14.59
C ASP A 261 -5.26 -2.20 13.77
N LEU A 262 -5.50 -2.10 12.46
CA LEU A 262 -4.62 -1.32 11.59
C LEU A 262 -4.64 0.15 11.99
N ASP A 263 -3.47 0.74 12.12
CA ASP A 263 -3.30 2.10 12.62
C ASP A 263 -2.47 2.97 11.67
N LYS A 264 -2.47 4.26 11.94
CA LYS A 264 -1.77 5.28 11.14
C LYS A 264 -0.59 5.81 11.93
N ILE A 265 0.53 5.95 11.25
CA ILE A 265 1.74 6.53 11.82
C ILE A 265 2.10 7.76 10.99
N VAL A 266 2.48 8.84 11.65
CA VAL A 266 2.92 10.06 10.99
C VAL A 266 4.23 10.56 11.55
N SER A 267 4.97 11.32 10.74
CA SER A 267 6.17 11.99 11.25
C SER A 267 5.79 13.01 12.34
N LYS A 268 6.61 13.11 13.38
CA LYS A 268 6.41 14.10 14.45
C LYS A 268 6.32 15.53 13.90
N LYS A 269 7.13 15.84 12.88
CA LYS A 269 7.09 17.12 12.20
C LYS A 269 5.73 17.37 11.57
N PHE A 270 5.18 16.40 10.85
CA PHE A 270 3.86 16.53 10.24
C PHE A 270 2.75 16.65 11.28
N ALA A 271 2.84 15.92 12.40
CA ALA A 271 1.90 16.06 13.51
C ALA A 271 1.89 17.50 14.08
N ASP A 272 3.04 18.14 14.13
CA ASP A 272 3.18 19.50 14.69
C ASP A 272 2.81 20.61 13.69
N THR A 273 2.96 20.39 12.38
CA THR A 273 2.87 21.44 11.36
C THR A 273 1.86 21.16 10.25
N GLY A 274 1.30 19.95 10.16
CA GLY A 274 0.44 19.51 9.06
C GLY A 274 -0.97 20.13 9.03
N GLY A 275 -1.38 20.79 10.12
CA GLY A 275 -2.64 21.51 10.19
C GLY A 275 -3.85 20.65 9.78
N LYS A 276 -4.66 21.14 8.87
CA LYS A 276 -5.87 20.44 8.41
C LYS A 276 -5.58 19.07 7.76
N ALA A 277 -4.43 18.91 7.09
CA ALA A 277 -4.06 17.61 6.52
C ALA A 277 -3.80 16.57 7.64
N TYR A 278 -3.13 16.96 8.72
CA TYR A 278 -2.95 16.08 9.87
C TYR A 278 -4.28 15.74 10.56
N ASP A 279 -5.18 16.71 10.71
CA ASP A 279 -6.51 16.46 11.27
C ASP A 279 -7.31 15.47 10.42
N LEU A 280 -7.26 15.61 9.09
CA LEU A 280 -7.87 14.63 8.18
C LEU A 280 -7.26 13.22 8.36
N VAL A 281 -5.93 13.10 8.44
CA VAL A 281 -5.27 11.81 8.70
C VAL A 281 -5.77 11.20 10.01
N LYS A 282 -5.81 11.96 11.09
CA LYS A 282 -6.32 11.46 12.38
C LYS A 282 -7.75 10.94 12.30
N ASN A 283 -8.60 11.68 11.59
CA ASN A 283 -10.03 11.40 11.53
C ASN A 283 -10.36 10.31 10.49
N PHE A 284 -9.47 10.03 9.54
CA PHE A 284 -9.68 8.99 8.53
C PHE A 284 -9.98 7.65 9.20
N GLN A 285 -11.16 7.07 8.89
CA GLN A 285 -11.61 5.82 9.46
C GLN A 285 -12.66 5.17 8.57
N TRP A 286 -12.39 3.99 8.05
CA TRP A 286 -13.30 3.25 7.20
C TRP A 286 -13.35 1.75 7.52
N THR A 287 -13.96 0.95 6.70
CA THR A 287 -14.12 -0.50 6.92
C THR A 287 -13.30 -1.31 5.92
N ASN A 288 -13.06 -2.60 6.23
CA ASN A 288 -12.46 -3.54 5.29
C ASN A 288 -13.20 -3.56 3.94
N ASP A 289 -14.53 -3.46 3.94
CA ASP A 289 -15.34 -3.45 2.72
C ASP A 289 -15.11 -2.18 1.89
N ASP A 290 -14.94 -1.03 2.54
CA ASP A 290 -14.62 0.22 1.84
C ASP A 290 -13.28 0.12 1.12
N GLN A 291 -12.23 -0.34 1.82
CA GLN A 291 -10.90 -0.57 1.25
C GLN A 291 -10.94 -1.58 0.10
N ASN A 292 -11.58 -2.72 0.32
CA ASN A 292 -11.72 -3.77 -0.69
C ASN A 292 -12.44 -3.27 -1.95
N SER A 293 -13.45 -2.40 -1.80
CA SER A 293 -14.18 -1.83 -2.94
C SER A 293 -13.27 -0.96 -3.81
N VAL A 294 -12.45 -0.09 -3.21
CA VAL A 294 -11.51 0.76 -3.96
C VAL A 294 -10.41 -0.08 -4.60
N ALA A 295 -9.84 -1.03 -3.84
CA ALA A 295 -8.81 -1.95 -4.33
C ALA A 295 -9.31 -2.84 -5.49
N ASP A 296 -10.57 -3.29 -5.46
CA ASP A 296 -11.20 -4.06 -6.54
C ASP A 296 -11.39 -3.21 -7.81
N ASP A 297 -11.83 -1.96 -7.66
CA ASP A 297 -11.93 -1.02 -8.78
C ASP A 297 -10.57 -0.80 -9.47
N MET A 298 -9.50 -0.66 -8.70
CA MET A 298 -8.14 -0.52 -9.23
C MET A 298 -7.66 -1.79 -9.94
N THR A 299 -7.87 -2.96 -9.31
CA THR A 299 -7.29 -4.23 -9.79
C THR A 299 -8.07 -4.88 -10.91
N ASN A 300 -9.41 -4.97 -10.78
CA ASN A 300 -10.25 -5.73 -11.69
C ASN A 300 -11.00 -4.86 -12.70
N ASN A 301 -11.31 -3.60 -12.34
CA ASN A 301 -11.99 -2.69 -13.24
C ASN A 301 -11.02 -1.76 -13.99
N GLY A 302 -9.71 -1.87 -13.72
CA GLY A 302 -8.65 -1.14 -14.43
C GLY A 302 -8.70 0.38 -14.21
N MET A 303 -9.30 0.83 -13.10
CA MET A 303 -9.33 2.23 -12.75
C MET A 303 -7.97 2.69 -12.24
N SER A 304 -7.62 3.94 -12.49
CA SER A 304 -6.50 4.55 -11.78
C SER A 304 -6.82 4.68 -10.28
N ALA A 305 -5.80 4.75 -9.43
CA ALA A 305 -6.01 4.98 -8.00
C ALA A 305 -6.82 6.25 -7.72
N GLU A 306 -6.60 7.31 -8.51
CA GLU A 306 -7.34 8.58 -8.42
C GLU A 306 -8.80 8.41 -8.82
N ASP A 307 -9.10 7.73 -9.93
CA ASP A 307 -10.48 7.51 -10.39
C ASP A 307 -11.25 6.59 -9.43
N ALA A 308 -10.61 5.56 -8.88
CA ALA A 308 -11.22 4.68 -7.89
C ALA A 308 -11.52 5.44 -6.59
N ALA A 309 -10.58 6.25 -6.12
CA ALA A 309 -10.78 7.13 -4.97
C ALA A 309 -11.91 8.12 -5.19
N LYS A 310 -11.93 8.82 -6.36
CA LYS A 310 -13.00 9.73 -6.75
C LYS A 310 -14.36 9.06 -6.72
N LYS A 311 -14.49 7.90 -7.35
CA LYS A 311 -15.74 7.12 -7.37
C LYS A 311 -16.23 6.80 -5.97
N TRP A 312 -15.32 6.35 -5.09
CA TRP A 312 -15.67 6.05 -3.70
C TRP A 312 -16.09 7.30 -2.93
N VAL A 313 -15.36 8.40 -3.06
CA VAL A 313 -15.65 9.69 -2.41
C VAL A 313 -17.02 10.23 -2.84
N GLU A 314 -17.33 10.22 -4.14
CA GLU A 314 -18.64 10.66 -4.67
C GLU A 314 -19.79 9.80 -4.11
N ALA A 315 -19.58 8.50 -3.92
CA ALA A 315 -20.60 7.58 -3.41
C ALA A 315 -20.77 7.60 -1.88
N ASN A 316 -19.77 8.08 -1.11
CA ASN A 316 -19.70 7.94 0.34
C ASN A 316 -19.58 9.27 1.10
N ALA A 317 -20.21 10.34 0.58
CA ALA A 317 -20.11 11.69 1.16
C ALA A 317 -20.38 11.73 2.67
N ALA A 318 -21.38 11.01 3.17
CA ALA A 318 -21.73 10.98 4.59
C ALA A 318 -20.60 10.39 5.48
N LYS A 319 -19.75 9.51 4.93
CA LYS A 319 -18.63 8.93 5.69
C LYS A 319 -17.47 9.93 5.76
N TRP A 320 -16.93 10.32 4.62
CA TRP A 320 -15.70 11.11 4.60
C TRP A 320 -15.89 12.56 5.07
N GLN A 321 -17.10 13.14 4.93
CA GLN A 321 -17.37 14.47 5.47
C GLN A 321 -17.19 14.53 6.99
N ALA A 322 -17.41 13.42 7.69
CA ALA A 322 -17.17 13.34 9.11
C ALA A 322 -15.67 13.39 9.48
N TRP A 323 -14.78 13.10 8.52
CA TRP A 323 -13.32 13.14 8.72
C TRP A 323 -12.73 14.53 8.50
N MET A 324 -13.50 15.40 7.82
CA MET A 324 -13.02 16.74 7.47
C MET A 324 -12.75 17.57 8.72
N PRO A 325 -11.62 18.30 8.77
CA PRO A 325 -11.34 19.23 9.85
C PRO A 325 -12.36 20.34 9.90
N LYS A 326 -12.74 20.73 11.11
CA LYS A 326 -13.71 21.81 11.35
C LYS A 326 -13.09 23.18 11.16
#